data_7adbc1fb5de1152f4b9987c6714db468
#
_entry.id   7adbc1fb5de1152f4b9987c6714db468
#
_cell.length_a   1.000
_cell.length_b   1.000
_cell.length_c   1.000
_cell.angle_alpha   90.00
_cell.angle_beta   90.00
_cell.angle_gamma   90.00
#
_symmetry.space_group_name_H-M   'P 1'
#
loop_
_entity.id
_entity.type
_entity.pdbx_description
1 polymer ?
#
loop_
_entity_poly.entity_id
_entity_poly.type
_entity_poly.pdbx_seq_one_letter_code
_entity_poly.pdbx_strand_id
1 'polypeptide(L)'
;FQNGYEPDPDDIAEVASNFESDVWPAVTGVFGPPLTPGIDGDDRMVVYTSILRSGVAGYFSAADSYPEEIRAHSNQREALYMSANRVNLTGTEYLSVIAHELQHATHFATDSSEDSWVNEGLSEVAAEIAGFARSAASSFVRAPATSLTAWAQDITVSAANYGAANLFFAFIASHYGGNDMLAAIANNQEDGIESIDSSLAQQGFDVTADDVFADWLVANYLSTNEGPYGYDDHSVPPVRNIYKRAPDSLSGS
;
A
#
# COMPACT_ATOMS: atom_id res chain seq x y z
N PHE A 1 10.56 6.75 21.11
CA PHE A 1 10.98 7.96 20.38
C PHE A 1 12.48 8.13 20.44
N GLN A 2 13.06 8.74 19.40
CA GLN A 2 14.48 9.06 19.37
C GLN A 2 14.84 10.05 20.48
N ASN A 3 16.03 9.92 21.09
CA ASN A 3 16.52 10.86 22.10
C ASN A 3 16.50 12.31 21.60
N GLY A 4 15.87 13.19 22.35
CA GLY A 4 15.70 14.61 22.01
C GLY A 4 14.43 14.94 21.19
N TYR A 5 13.61 13.95 20.85
CA TYR A 5 12.25 14.13 20.35
C TYR A 5 11.27 13.81 21.48
N GLU A 6 10.66 14.85 22.01
CA GLU A 6 9.75 14.76 23.18
C GLU A 6 8.36 15.28 22.73
N PRO A 7 7.53 14.42 22.10
CA PRO A 7 6.18 14.77 21.73
C PRO A 7 5.31 14.94 22.98
N ASP A 8 4.20 15.68 22.83
CA ASP A 8 3.22 15.81 23.89
C ASP A 8 2.64 14.43 24.26
N PRO A 9 2.57 14.05 25.55
CA PRO A 9 1.96 12.81 25.98
C PRO A 9 0.50 12.63 25.52
N ASP A 10 -0.26 13.71 25.40
CA ASP A 10 -1.65 13.67 24.93
C ASP A 10 -1.69 13.32 23.44
N ASP A 11 -0.76 13.85 22.63
CA ASP A 11 -0.62 13.50 21.20
C ASP A 11 -0.26 12.01 21.02
N ILE A 12 0.62 11.48 21.88
CA ILE A 12 0.97 10.05 21.86
C ILE A 12 -0.26 9.21 22.19
N ALA A 13 -1.02 9.58 23.22
CA ALA A 13 -2.21 8.85 23.63
C ALA A 13 -3.30 8.86 22.53
N GLU A 14 -3.48 10.00 21.85
CA GLU A 14 -4.40 10.13 20.72
C GLU A 14 -4.01 9.20 19.56
N VAL A 15 -2.74 9.22 19.15
CA VAL A 15 -2.26 8.34 18.07
C VAL A 15 -2.37 6.86 18.43
N ALA A 16 -2.00 6.49 19.66
CA ALA A 16 -2.13 5.11 20.13
C ALA A 16 -3.60 4.65 20.11
N SER A 17 -4.52 5.51 20.59
CA SER A 17 -5.95 5.23 20.55
C SER A 17 -6.47 5.03 19.12
N ASN A 18 -6.10 5.92 18.18
CA ASN A 18 -6.51 5.82 16.78
C ASN A 18 -5.90 4.59 16.09
N PHE A 19 -4.65 4.25 16.44
CA PHE A 19 -4.03 3.02 15.94
C PHE A 19 -4.80 1.77 16.39
N GLU A 20 -5.14 1.69 17.68
CA GLU A 20 -5.83 0.53 18.25
C GLU A 20 -7.31 0.43 17.82
N SER A 21 -8.00 1.58 17.67
CA SER A 21 -9.44 1.59 17.35
C SER A 21 -9.75 1.55 15.86
N ASP A 22 -8.91 2.14 15.02
CA ASP A 22 -9.20 2.35 13.62
C ASP A 22 -8.21 1.61 12.70
N VAL A 23 -6.91 1.82 12.86
CA VAL A 23 -5.90 1.29 11.95
C VAL A 23 -5.74 -0.22 12.10
N TRP A 24 -5.46 -0.68 13.32
CA TRP A 24 -5.21 -2.10 13.59
C TRP A 24 -6.36 -3.00 13.14
N PRO A 25 -7.62 -2.79 13.59
CA PRO A 25 -8.72 -3.67 13.22
C PRO A 25 -9.05 -3.60 11.72
N ALA A 26 -8.90 -2.44 11.08
CA ALA A 26 -9.18 -2.29 9.66
C ALA A 26 -8.17 -3.06 8.80
N VAL A 27 -6.87 -2.90 9.06
CA VAL A 27 -5.81 -3.56 8.29
C VAL A 27 -5.77 -5.07 8.60
N THR A 28 -5.74 -5.44 9.88
CA THR A 28 -5.66 -6.87 10.24
C THR A 28 -6.95 -7.64 9.95
N GLY A 29 -8.08 -6.95 9.90
CA GLY A 29 -9.37 -7.54 9.51
C GLY A 29 -9.42 -7.99 8.06
N VAL A 30 -8.60 -7.40 7.19
CA VAL A 30 -8.48 -7.76 5.76
C VAL A 30 -7.27 -8.66 5.54
N PHE A 31 -6.09 -8.24 6.00
CA PHE A 31 -4.82 -8.87 5.62
C PHE A 31 -4.30 -9.88 6.67
N GLY A 32 -5.03 -10.09 7.77
CA GLY A 32 -4.57 -10.92 8.87
C GLY A 32 -3.61 -10.20 9.82
N PRO A 33 -3.24 -10.83 10.95
CA PRO A 33 -2.31 -10.24 11.90
C PRO A 33 -0.85 -10.30 11.37
N PRO A 34 0.02 -9.36 11.78
CA PRO A 34 1.46 -9.52 11.63
C PRO A 34 1.94 -10.72 12.49
N LEU A 35 3.25 -11.00 12.47
CA LEU A 35 3.83 -12.03 13.34
C LEU A 35 3.54 -11.68 14.81
N THR A 36 2.69 -12.49 15.48
CA THR A 36 2.30 -12.31 16.89
C THR A 36 2.11 -13.66 17.59
N PRO A 37 2.76 -13.91 18.73
CA PRO A 37 3.86 -13.08 19.24
C PRO A 37 5.04 -13.13 18.28
N GLY A 38 5.77 -12.02 18.20
CA GLY A 38 6.96 -11.93 17.38
C GLY A 38 8.17 -12.62 17.98
N ILE A 39 9.34 -12.29 17.46
CA ILE A 39 10.61 -12.88 17.91
C ILE A 39 10.93 -12.58 19.37
N ASP A 40 10.46 -11.46 19.92
CA ASP A 40 10.66 -11.09 21.34
C ASP A 40 9.61 -11.72 22.28
N GLY A 41 8.63 -12.43 21.74
CA GLY A 41 7.55 -13.08 22.49
C GLY A 41 6.52 -12.10 23.05
N ASP A 42 6.49 -10.86 22.60
CA ASP A 42 5.49 -9.84 22.94
C ASP A 42 4.44 -9.77 21.81
N ASP A 43 3.16 -9.74 22.17
CA ASP A 43 2.06 -9.61 21.21
C ASP A 43 1.86 -8.18 20.68
N ARG A 44 2.62 -7.21 21.22
CA ARG A 44 2.50 -5.80 20.90
C ARG A 44 3.47 -5.39 19.81
N MET A 45 2.97 -4.65 18.82
CA MET A 45 3.81 -4.00 17.84
C MET A 45 4.37 -2.68 18.39
N VAL A 46 5.65 -2.44 18.14
CA VAL A 46 6.31 -1.17 18.52
C VAL A 46 6.18 -0.17 17.37
N VAL A 47 5.70 1.04 17.66
CA VAL A 47 5.79 2.17 16.72
C VAL A 47 6.93 3.09 17.19
N TYR A 48 8.04 3.07 16.46
CA TYR A 48 9.24 3.84 16.79
C TYR A 48 9.35 5.09 15.91
N THR A 49 9.26 6.26 16.52
CA THR A 49 9.34 7.54 15.80
C THR A 49 10.73 8.16 15.97
N SER A 50 11.37 8.47 14.85
CA SER A 50 12.72 9.05 14.81
C SER A 50 12.93 9.93 13.58
N ILE A 51 14.05 10.65 13.53
CA ILE A 51 14.47 11.34 12.31
C ILE A 51 14.97 10.29 11.32
N LEU A 52 14.20 10.08 10.25
CA LEU A 52 14.56 9.17 9.18
C LEU A 52 15.28 9.91 8.04
N ARG A 53 15.83 9.12 7.11
CA ARG A 53 16.45 9.64 5.88
C ARG A 53 15.45 10.49 5.10
N SER A 54 15.93 11.54 4.45
CA SER A 54 15.09 12.41 3.63
C SER A 54 14.29 11.61 2.59
N GLY A 55 12.99 11.93 2.49
CA GLY A 55 12.05 11.27 1.57
C GLY A 55 11.34 10.05 2.15
N VAL A 56 11.78 9.49 3.29
CA VAL A 56 11.14 8.35 3.95
C VAL A 56 10.14 8.87 4.97
N ALA A 57 8.88 8.46 4.84
CA ALA A 57 7.79 8.80 5.77
C ALA A 57 7.67 7.76 6.91
N GLY A 58 7.83 6.49 6.58
CA GLY A 58 7.89 5.35 7.48
C GLY A 58 8.53 4.16 6.78
N TYR A 59 8.73 3.08 7.48
CA TYR A 59 9.06 1.76 6.92
C TYR A 59 8.79 0.65 7.93
N PHE A 60 8.46 -0.53 7.41
CA PHE A 60 8.57 -1.81 8.10
C PHE A 60 9.91 -2.46 7.77
N SER A 61 10.51 -3.16 8.73
CA SER A 61 11.78 -3.88 8.53
C SER A 61 11.62 -5.37 8.82
N ALA A 62 11.49 -6.16 7.77
CA ALA A 62 11.48 -7.63 7.89
C ALA A 62 12.74 -8.19 8.57
N ALA A 63 13.86 -7.47 8.53
CA ALA A 63 15.10 -7.88 9.20
C ALA A 63 14.93 -7.99 10.71
N ASP A 64 14.04 -7.19 11.31
CA ASP A 64 13.80 -7.15 12.75
C ASP A 64 13.06 -8.38 13.28
N SER A 65 12.41 -9.14 12.40
CA SER A 65 11.76 -10.42 12.72
C SER A 65 12.74 -11.61 12.80
N TYR A 66 14.04 -11.37 12.67
CA TYR A 66 15.07 -12.41 12.76
C TYR A 66 16.05 -12.15 13.91
N PRO A 67 16.68 -13.20 14.47
CA PRO A 67 17.79 -13.03 15.42
C PRO A 67 18.94 -12.20 14.83
N GLU A 68 19.64 -11.42 15.65
CA GLU A 68 20.77 -10.60 15.23
C GLU A 68 21.90 -11.43 14.60
N GLU A 69 22.02 -12.69 14.99
CA GLU A 69 22.99 -13.65 14.41
C GLU A 69 22.68 -13.96 12.93
N ILE A 70 21.41 -13.84 12.52
CA ILE A 70 20.95 -14.08 11.13
C ILE A 70 20.90 -12.78 10.35
N ARG A 71 20.42 -11.70 11.00
CA ARG A 71 20.29 -10.36 10.41
C ARG A 71 21.01 -9.36 11.29
N ALA A 72 22.22 -8.95 10.87
CA ALA A 72 22.97 -7.92 11.58
C ALA A 72 22.11 -6.63 11.71
N HIS A 73 22.14 -6.05 12.90
CA HIS A 73 21.35 -4.85 13.26
C HIS A 73 19.84 -5.08 13.39
N SER A 74 19.37 -6.32 13.46
CA SER A 74 18.00 -6.62 13.83
C SER A 74 17.69 -6.07 15.23
N ASN A 75 16.54 -5.42 15.37
CA ASN A 75 16.03 -4.99 16.67
C ASN A 75 15.30 -6.12 17.41
N GLN A 76 15.15 -7.28 16.77
CA GLN A 76 14.52 -8.49 17.30
C GLN A 76 13.15 -8.22 17.92
N ARG A 77 12.30 -7.51 17.17
CA ARG A 77 10.90 -7.21 17.53
C ARG A 77 10.12 -6.71 16.35
N GLU A 78 8.83 -6.87 16.40
CA GLU A 78 7.90 -6.34 15.42
C GLU A 78 7.77 -4.83 15.61
N ALA A 79 8.26 -4.06 14.64
CA ALA A 79 8.32 -2.60 14.73
C ALA A 79 7.97 -1.91 13.41
N LEU A 80 7.24 -0.80 13.53
CA LEU A 80 7.04 0.17 12.47
C LEU A 80 7.87 1.42 12.79
N TYR A 81 8.60 1.92 11.80
CA TYR A 81 9.47 3.09 11.95
C TYR A 81 8.85 4.30 11.29
N MET A 82 8.63 5.35 12.06
CA MET A 82 7.95 6.56 11.62
C MET A 82 8.88 7.76 11.62
N SER A 83 8.73 8.63 10.63
CA SER A 83 9.57 9.82 10.45
C SER A 83 9.06 11.00 11.25
N ALA A 84 9.80 11.42 12.28
CA ALA A 84 9.49 12.62 13.08
C ALA A 84 9.64 13.94 12.32
N ASN A 85 10.38 13.96 11.22
CA ASN A 85 10.66 15.16 10.43
C ASN A 85 9.89 15.22 9.10
N ARG A 86 9.14 14.19 8.75
CA ARG A 86 8.39 14.09 7.50
C ARG A 86 6.88 14.15 7.70
N VAL A 87 6.38 13.56 8.78
CA VAL A 87 4.95 13.49 9.10
C VAL A 87 4.69 14.04 10.49
N ASN A 88 3.58 14.74 10.67
CA ASN A 88 3.16 15.26 11.96
C ASN A 88 2.45 14.16 12.75
N LEU A 89 2.84 13.96 14.01
CA LEU A 89 2.32 12.90 14.88
C LEU A 89 0.79 12.87 14.95
N THR A 90 0.14 14.03 15.09
CA THR A 90 -1.34 14.14 15.15
C THR A 90 -2.01 14.32 13.80
N GLY A 91 -1.23 14.27 12.70
CA GLY A 91 -1.78 14.41 11.36
C GLY A 91 -2.34 13.10 10.80
N THR A 92 -3.38 13.19 9.99
CA THR A 92 -3.94 12.02 9.27
C THR A 92 -2.92 11.32 8.39
N GLU A 93 -1.89 12.05 7.90
CA GLU A 93 -0.78 11.45 7.14
C GLU A 93 0.03 10.47 8.00
N TYR A 94 0.18 10.72 9.31
CA TYR A 94 0.88 9.80 10.20
C TYR A 94 0.15 8.46 10.32
N LEU A 95 -1.18 8.51 10.52
CA LEU A 95 -2.02 7.31 10.60
C LEU A 95 -2.10 6.57 9.26
N SER A 96 -2.12 7.31 8.15
CA SER A 96 -2.03 6.74 6.81
C SER A 96 -0.73 5.96 6.59
N VAL A 97 0.41 6.52 7.00
CA VAL A 97 1.72 5.84 6.90
C VAL A 97 1.76 4.63 7.83
N ILE A 98 1.25 4.72 9.07
CA ILE A 98 1.19 3.55 9.96
C ILE A 98 0.36 2.42 9.36
N ALA A 99 -0.79 2.71 8.75
CA ALA A 99 -1.64 1.71 8.10
C ALA A 99 -0.92 1.03 6.93
N HIS A 100 -0.21 1.80 6.13
CA HIS A 100 0.63 1.32 5.05
C HIS A 100 1.73 0.37 5.56
N GLU A 101 2.51 0.80 6.56
CA GLU A 101 3.59 -0.02 7.12
C GLU A 101 3.07 -1.25 7.89
N LEU A 102 1.89 -1.15 8.51
CA LEU A 102 1.24 -2.30 9.14
C LEU A 102 0.86 -3.36 8.11
N GLN A 103 0.38 -2.95 6.92
CA GLN A 103 0.08 -3.90 5.85
C GLN A 103 1.35 -4.63 5.39
N HIS A 104 2.50 -3.97 5.26
CA HIS A 104 3.76 -4.66 4.99
C HIS A 104 4.09 -5.71 6.05
N ALA A 105 3.85 -5.40 7.33
CA ALA A 105 4.09 -6.35 8.42
C ALA A 105 3.13 -7.55 8.37
N THR A 106 1.86 -7.34 8.01
CA THR A 106 0.88 -8.44 7.85
C THR A 106 1.21 -9.28 6.61
N HIS A 107 1.57 -8.65 5.50
CA HIS A 107 1.95 -9.35 4.27
C HIS A 107 3.20 -10.21 4.47
N PHE A 108 4.23 -9.66 5.12
CA PHE A 108 5.44 -10.40 5.46
C PHE A 108 5.16 -11.65 6.31
N ALA A 109 4.14 -11.62 7.16
CA ALA A 109 3.76 -12.76 7.99
C ALA A 109 3.12 -13.91 7.19
N THR A 110 2.56 -13.64 6.02
CA THR A 110 1.88 -14.61 5.15
C THR A 110 2.69 -14.95 3.91
N ASP A 111 3.21 -13.94 3.23
CA ASP A 111 4.09 -14.06 2.08
C ASP A 111 5.22 -13.02 2.17
N SER A 112 6.45 -13.49 2.19
CA SER A 112 7.66 -12.63 2.31
C SER A 112 8.36 -12.38 0.97
N SER A 113 7.85 -12.95 -0.13
CA SER A 113 8.51 -12.94 -1.45
C SER A 113 7.80 -12.09 -2.49
N GLU A 114 6.61 -11.60 -2.20
CA GLU A 114 5.76 -10.89 -3.15
C GLU A 114 6.45 -9.72 -3.88
N ASP A 115 6.12 -9.53 -5.14
CA ASP A 115 6.60 -8.44 -5.98
C ASP A 115 6.32 -7.07 -5.36
N SER A 116 7.30 -6.17 -5.40
CA SER A 116 7.22 -4.85 -4.74
C SER A 116 5.99 -4.03 -5.18
N TRP A 117 5.58 -4.12 -6.44
CA TRP A 117 4.44 -3.35 -6.93
C TRP A 117 3.09 -3.83 -6.37
N VAL A 118 2.95 -5.13 -6.12
CA VAL A 118 1.77 -5.73 -5.44
C VAL A 118 1.80 -5.35 -3.97
N ASN A 119 2.92 -5.58 -3.31
CA ASN A 119 3.11 -5.27 -1.90
C ASN A 119 2.79 -3.80 -1.59
N GLU A 120 3.38 -2.86 -2.34
CA GLU A 120 3.13 -1.43 -2.17
C GLU A 120 1.69 -1.02 -2.54
N GLY A 121 1.12 -1.62 -3.57
CA GLY A 121 -0.25 -1.34 -3.98
C GLY A 121 -1.28 -1.76 -2.93
N LEU A 122 -1.12 -2.93 -2.32
CA LEU A 122 -1.93 -3.41 -1.21
C LEU A 122 -1.76 -2.52 0.03
N SER A 123 -0.54 -2.03 0.28
CA SER A 123 -0.27 -1.12 1.41
C SER A 123 -0.93 0.25 1.24
N GLU A 124 -0.95 0.80 0.03
CA GLU A 124 -1.68 2.05 -0.27
C GLU A 124 -3.19 1.88 -0.07
N VAL A 125 -3.77 0.75 -0.51
CA VAL A 125 -5.20 0.47 -0.31
C VAL A 125 -5.51 0.18 1.16
N ALA A 126 -4.61 -0.43 1.92
CA ALA A 126 -4.78 -0.63 3.36
C ALA A 126 -4.94 0.70 4.12
N ALA A 127 -4.21 1.75 3.72
CA ALA A 127 -4.40 3.09 4.28
C ALA A 127 -5.80 3.65 3.97
N GLU A 128 -6.35 3.37 2.78
CA GLU A 128 -7.72 3.75 2.42
C GLU A 128 -8.77 2.98 3.23
N ILE A 129 -8.60 1.67 3.38
CA ILE A 129 -9.46 0.80 4.20
C ILE A 129 -9.50 1.29 5.65
N ALA A 130 -8.37 1.75 6.19
CA ALA A 130 -8.29 2.34 7.51
C ALA A 130 -8.88 3.77 7.59
N GLY A 131 -9.36 4.34 6.49
CA GLY A 131 -9.93 5.69 6.44
C GLY A 131 -8.91 6.83 6.36
N PHE A 132 -7.65 6.53 6.10
CA PHE A 132 -6.54 7.49 6.06
C PHE A 132 -5.85 7.56 4.70
N ALA A 133 -6.63 7.58 3.62
CA ALA A 133 -6.13 7.55 2.25
C ALA A 133 -5.04 8.59 1.96
N ARG A 134 -4.03 8.19 1.20
CA ARG A 134 -2.99 9.06 0.64
C ARG A 134 -3.37 9.49 -0.78
N SER A 135 -2.93 10.65 -1.21
CA SER A 135 -3.24 11.17 -2.55
C SER A 135 -2.23 10.70 -3.63
N ALA A 136 -1.68 9.49 -3.51
CA ALA A 136 -0.72 8.94 -4.47
C ALA A 136 -1.30 8.87 -5.89
N ALA A 137 -2.58 8.55 -6.05
CA ALA A 137 -3.31 8.52 -7.31
C ALA A 137 -3.11 9.78 -8.16
N SER A 138 -3.09 10.97 -7.54
CA SER A 138 -2.90 12.24 -8.25
C SER A 138 -1.54 12.35 -8.95
N SER A 139 -0.53 11.64 -8.48
CA SER A 139 0.82 11.61 -9.08
C SER A 139 0.84 10.75 -10.34
N PHE A 140 0.17 9.60 -10.34
CA PHE A 140 -0.01 8.77 -11.52
C PHE A 140 -0.82 9.50 -12.59
N VAL A 141 -1.91 10.17 -12.20
CA VAL A 141 -2.73 10.97 -13.12
C VAL A 141 -1.91 12.00 -13.90
N ARG A 142 -0.85 12.55 -13.32
CA ARG A 142 0.06 13.48 -14.00
C ARG A 142 1.14 12.80 -14.86
N ALA A 143 1.40 11.51 -14.62
CA ALA A 143 2.44 10.73 -15.31
C ALA A 143 1.91 9.33 -15.70
N PRO A 144 0.86 9.22 -16.53
CA PRO A 144 0.12 7.97 -16.79
C PRO A 144 0.90 6.94 -17.61
N ALA A 145 2.05 7.33 -18.18
CA ALA A 145 2.96 6.40 -18.84
C ALA A 145 3.88 5.64 -17.85
N THR A 146 3.66 5.84 -16.53
CA THR A 146 4.40 5.11 -15.50
C THR A 146 4.01 3.63 -15.55
N SER A 147 5.01 2.76 -15.56
CA SER A 147 4.79 1.30 -15.53
C SER A 147 4.18 0.89 -14.18
N LEU A 148 3.19 0.00 -14.22
CA LEU A 148 2.61 -0.60 -13.03
C LEU A 148 3.60 -1.56 -12.34
N THR A 149 4.29 -2.40 -13.11
CA THR A 149 5.08 -3.53 -12.60
C THR A 149 6.60 -3.27 -12.55
N ALA A 150 7.11 -2.23 -13.23
CA ALA A 150 8.55 -1.97 -13.29
C ALA A 150 9.05 -1.23 -12.03
N TRP A 151 9.21 -1.97 -10.94
CA TRP A 151 9.70 -1.51 -9.63
C TRP A 151 11.13 -2.01 -9.36
N ALA A 152 11.97 -2.10 -10.37
CA ALA A 152 13.35 -2.57 -10.21
C ALA A 152 14.11 -1.71 -9.19
N GLN A 153 14.96 -2.35 -8.37
CA GLN A 153 15.73 -1.70 -7.30
C GLN A 153 16.63 -0.56 -7.79
N ASP A 154 16.99 -0.55 -9.07
CA ASP A 154 17.83 0.46 -9.71
C ASP A 154 17.04 1.64 -10.28
N ILE A 155 15.71 1.59 -10.28
CA ILE A 155 14.86 2.67 -10.78
C ILE A 155 14.40 3.49 -9.58
N THR A 156 14.49 4.80 -9.70
CA THR A 156 13.90 5.70 -8.70
C THR A 156 12.39 5.51 -8.74
N VAL A 157 11.85 4.76 -7.79
CA VAL A 157 10.40 4.60 -7.61
C VAL A 157 9.82 5.97 -7.27
N SER A 158 8.82 6.39 -8.04
CA SER A 158 8.21 7.71 -7.92
C SER A 158 6.83 7.60 -7.25
N ALA A 159 6.31 8.71 -6.76
CA ALA A 159 4.93 8.77 -6.27
C ALA A 159 3.90 8.36 -7.36
N ALA A 160 4.26 8.40 -8.64
CA ALA A 160 3.41 7.92 -9.72
C ALA A 160 3.33 6.38 -9.77
N ASN A 161 4.37 5.66 -9.39
CA ASN A 161 4.33 4.19 -9.26
C ASN A 161 3.39 3.77 -8.14
N TYR A 162 3.52 4.39 -6.96
CA TYR A 162 2.57 4.18 -5.85
C TYR A 162 1.12 4.47 -6.27
N GLY A 163 0.92 5.59 -6.98
CA GLY A 163 -0.41 5.96 -7.48
C GLY A 163 -0.97 5.00 -8.51
N ALA A 164 -0.14 4.42 -9.40
CA ALA A 164 -0.57 3.40 -10.34
C ALA A 164 -1.00 2.12 -9.62
N ALA A 165 -0.18 1.62 -8.69
CA ALA A 165 -0.48 0.41 -7.92
C ALA A 165 -1.70 0.61 -7.02
N ASN A 166 -1.80 1.73 -6.31
CA ASN A 166 -3.00 2.08 -5.53
C ASN A 166 -4.28 2.01 -6.38
N LEU A 167 -4.31 2.70 -7.52
CA LEU A 167 -5.49 2.72 -8.39
C LEU A 167 -5.81 1.34 -8.99
N PHE A 168 -4.81 0.53 -9.28
CA PHE A 168 -5.02 -0.81 -9.81
C PHE A 168 -5.67 -1.73 -8.77
N PHE A 169 -5.16 -1.75 -7.53
CA PHE A 169 -5.77 -2.56 -6.47
C PHE A 169 -7.10 -2.00 -5.97
N ALA A 170 -7.30 -0.68 -5.99
CA ALA A 170 -8.61 -0.08 -5.76
C ALA A 170 -9.64 -0.51 -6.83
N PHE A 171 -9.23 -0.59 -8.10
CA PHE A 171 -10.06 -1.10 -9.18
C PHE A 171 -10.39 -2.60 -9.01
N ILE A 172 -9.41 -3.42 -8.64
CA ILE A 172 -9.63 -4.83 -8.30
C ILE A 172 -10.65 -4.95 -7.16
N ALA A 173 -10.49 -4.21 -6.09
CA ALA A 173 -11.42 -4.22 -4.97
C ALA A 173 -12.84 -3.81 -5.41
N SER A 174 -12.98 -2.79 -6.23
CA SER A 174 -14.29 -2.30 -6.70
C SER A 174 -15.05 -3.32 -7.56
N HIS A 175 -14.36 -4.19 -8.32
CA HIS A 175 -15.00 -5.02 -9.35
C HIS A 175 -14.84 -6.53 -9.14
N TYR A 176 -13.90 -6.98 -8.32
CA TYR A 176 -13.52 -8.40 -8.26
C TYR A 176 -13.55 -8.97 -6.84
N GLY A 177 -14.49 -8.55 -6.01
CA GLY A 177 -14.73 -9.20 -4.71
C GLY A 177 -14.30 -8.41 -3.48
N GLY A 178 -13.95 -7.13 -3.63
CA GLY A 178 -13.69 -6.25 -2.50
C GLY A 178 -12.48 -6.67 -1.66
N ASN A 179 -12.61 -6.51 -0.37
CA ASN A 179 -11.57 -6.86 0.60
C ASN A 179 -11.21 -8.35 0.58
N ASP A 180 -12.15 -9.24 0.22
CA ASP A 180 -11.87 -10.67 0.15
C ASP A 180 -10.86 -11.00 -0.97
N MET A 181 -10.93 -10.28 -2.10
CA MET A 181 -9.94 -10.40 -3.17
C MET A 181 -8.58 -9.84 -2.75
N LEU A 182 -8.53 -8.68 -2.11
CA LEU A 182 -7.28 -8.11 -1.60
C LEU A 182 -6.61 -9.06 -0.60
N ALA A 183 -7.40 -9.67 0.29
CA ALA A 183 -6.94 -10.69 1.23
C ALA A 183 -6.43 -11.95 0.51
N ALA A 184 -7.14 -12.40 -0.54
CA ALA A 184 -6.73 -13.57 -1.31
C ALA A 184 -5.37 -13.35 -2.00
N ILE A 185 -5.16 -12.17 -2.61
CA ILE A 185 -3.89 -11.82 -3.23
C ILE A 185 -2.76 -11.75 -2.18
N ALA A 186 -3.00 -11.07 -1.06
CA ALA A 186 -2.00 -10.93 0.01
C ALA A 186 -1.61 -12.26 0.69
N ASN A 187 -2.46 -13.27 0.63
CA ASN A 187 -2.21 -14.60 1.20
C ASN A 187 -1.77 -15.64 0.15
N ASN A 188 -1.64 -15.24 -1.12
CA ASN A 188 -1.16 -16.11 -2.19
C ASN A 188 0.36 -16.33 -2.05
N GLN A 189 0.84 -17.50 -2.44
CA GLN A 189 2.28 -17.83 -2.41
C GLN A 189 2.94 -17.71 -3.79
N GLU A 190 2.16 -17.32 -4.79
CA GLU A 190 2.67 -16.93 -6.10
C GLU A 190 2.87 -15.41 -6.09
N ASP A 191 3.81 -14.89 -6.87
CA ASP A 191 4.19 -13.49 -6.85
C ASP A 191 3.60 -12.73 -8.07
N GLY A 192 3.35 -11.45 -7.95
CA GLY A 192 3.06 -10.55 -9.06
C GLY A 192 1.77 -10.85 -9.81
N ILE A 193 1.89 -11.01 -11.12
CA ILE A 193 0.75 -11.30 -12.01
C ILE A 193 0.13 -12.65 -11.69
N GLU A 194 0.96 -13.63 -11.40
CA GLU A 194 0.53 -15.01 -11.11
C GLU A 194 -0.30 -15.07 -9.83
N SER A 195 0.02 -14.27 -8.80
CA SER A 195 -0.77 -14.19 -7.57
C SER A 195 -2.17 -13.62 -7.83
N ILE A 196 -2.29 -12.64 -8.72
CA ILE A 196 -3.58 -12.07 -9.11
C ILE A 196 -4.40 -13.06 -9.93
N ASP A 197 -3.80 -13.70 -10.93
CA ASP A 197 -4.48 -14.69 -11.78
C ASP A 197 -5.05 -15.85 -10.97
N SER A 198 -4.24 -16.41 -10.08
CA SER A 198 -4.68 -17.54 -9.26
C SER A 198 -5.73 -17.12 -8.22
N SER A 199 -5.64 -15.90 -7.66
CA SER A 199 -6.63 -15.39 -6.74
C SER A 199 -7.97 -15.10 -7.42
N LEU A 200 -7.97 -14.54 -8.64
CA LEU A 200 -9.17 -14.35 -9.45
C LEU A 200 -9.85 -15.70 -9.74
N ALA A 201 -9.09 -16.68 -10.19
CA ALA A 201 -9.60 -18.03 -10.48
C ALA A 201 -10.16 -18.72 -9.23
N GLN A 202 -9.49 -18.63 -8.08
CA GLN A 202 -9.94 -19.20 -6.80
C GLN A 202 -11.25 -18.56 -6.30
N GLN A 203 -11.42 -17.26 -6.55
CA GLN A 203 -12.65 -16.53 -6.21
C GLN A 203 -13.77 -16.73 -7.25
N GLY A 204 -13.52 -17.47 -8.33
CA GLY A 204 -14.51 -17.84 -9.35
C GLY A 204 -14.70 -16.80 -10.46
N PHE A 205 -13.77 -15.88 -10.63
CA PHE A 205 -13.75 -14.97 -11.76
C PHE A 205 -13.08 -15.64 -12.98
N ASP A 206 -13.73 -15.56 -14.14
CA ASP A 206 -13.22 -16.10 -15.43
C ASP A 206 -12.55 -14.97 -16.23
N VAL A 207 -11.57 -14.33 -15.59
CA VAL A 207 -10.75 -13.25 -16.15
C VAL A 207 -9.32 -13.40 -15.66
N THR A 208 -8.38 -12.80 -16.39
CA THR A 208 -6.96 -12.76 -16.05
C THR A 208 -6.55 -11.37 -15.56
N ALA A 209 -5.38 -11.25 -14.94
CA ALA A 209 -4.78 -9.97 -14.57
C ALA A 209 -4.60 -9.05 -15.79
N ASP A 210 -4.32 -9.60 -16.97
CA ASP A 210 -4.24 -8.85 -18.24
C ASP A 210 -5.61 -8.27 -18.64
N ASP A 211 -6.70 -9.03 -18.46
CA ASP A 211 -8.07 -8.53 -18.70
C ASP A 211 -8.42 -7.41 -17.71
N VAL A 212 -8.12 -7.62 -16.43
CA VAL A 212 -8.31 -6.59 -15.38
C VAL A 212 -7.49 -5.33 -15.70
N PHE A 213 -6.25 -5.50 -16.13
CA PHE A 213 -5.39 -4.37 -16.52
C PHE A 213 -5.96 -3.60 -17.72
N ALA A 214 -6.49 -4.31 -18.74
CA ALA A 214 -7.13 -3.67 -19.88
C ALA A 214 -8.36 -2.86 -19.47
N ASP A 215 -9.22 -3.39 -18.61
CA ASP A 215 -10.40 -2.70 -18.09
C ASP A 215 -10.00 -1.52 -17.19
N TRP A 216 -8.97 -1.66 -16.37
CA TRP A 216 -8.41 -0.58 -15.58
C TRP A 216 -7.87 0.58 -16.42
N LEU A 217 -7.25 0.31 -17.57
CA LEU A 217 -6.84 1.36 -18.52
C LEU A 217 -8.05 2.12 -19.06
N VAL A 218 -9.15 1.42 -19.36
CA VAL A 218 -10.42 2.05 -19.79
C VAL A 218 -11.01 2.89 -18.66
N ALA A 219 -11.02 2.37 -17.42
CA ALA A 219 -11.49 3.08 -16.24
C ALA A 219 -10.75 4.41 -16.04
N ASN A 220 -9.41 4.38 -16.11
CA ASN A 220 -8.57 5.56 -16.00
C ASN A 220 -8.84 6.58 -17.13
N TYR A 221 -9.15 6.11 -18.34
CA TYR A 221 -9.49 6.98 -19.47
C TYR A 221 -10.87 7.63 -19.31
N LEU A 222 -11.87 6.86 -18.92
CA LEU A 222 -13.25 7.33 -18.78
C LEU A 222 -13.41 8.19 -17.52
N SER A 223 -12.72 7.84 -16.44
CA SER A 223 -12.80 8.53 -15.15
C SER A 223 -14.24 8.76 -14.69
N THR A 224 -14.99 7.70 -14.62
CA THR A 224 -16.36 7.67 -14.08
C THR A 224 -16.32 7.15 -12.64
N ASN A 225 -17.36 7.47 -11.86
CA ASN A 225 -17.49 6.93 -10.51
C ASN A 225 -18.49 5.76 -10.45
N GLU A 226 -19.06 5.37 -11.59
CA GLU A 226 -20.12 4.37 -11.66
C GLU A 226 -19.92 3.44 -12.87
N GLY A 227 -20.48 2.23 -12.75
CA GLY A 227 -20.50 1.24 -13.83
C GLY A 227 -19.22 0.41 -13.90
N PRO A 228 -19.08 -0.43 -14.95
CA PRO A 228 -18.03 -1.44 -15.04
C PRO A 228 -16.60 -0.88 -15.12
N TYR A 229 -16.48 0.42 -15.30
CA TYR A 229 -15.21 1.14 -15.36
C TYR A 229 -15.15 2.29 -14.33
N GLY A 230 -15.97 2.24 -13.27
CA GLY A 230 -15.96 3.21 -12.18
C GLY A 230 -15.09 2.76 -11.02
N TYR A 231 -14.84 3.66 -10.10
CA TYR A 231 -14.20 3.38 -8.80
C TYR A 231 -15.24 3.65 -7.71
N ASP A 232 -16.14 2.71 -7.50
CA ASP A 232 -17.42 2.92 -6.81
C ASP A 232 -17.33 3.50 -5.38
N ASP A 233 -16.27 3.20 -4.63
CA ASP A 233 -16.10 3.66 -3.25
C ASP A 233 -14.82 4.47 -3.01
N HIS A 234 -14.04 4.72 -4.06
CA HIS A 234 -12.80 5.46 -3.95
C HIS A 234 -12.95 6.84 -4.57
N SER A 235 -12.71 7.90 -3.80
CA SER A 235 -12.62 9.28 -4.32
C SER A 235 -11.34 9.45 -5.15
N VAL A 236 -11.30 8.79 -6.31
CA VAL A 236 -10.20 8.92 -7.26
C VAL A 236 -10.33 10.27 -7.96
N PRO A 237 -9.26 11.09 -7.97
CA PRO A 237 -9.29 12.33 -8.76
C PRO A 237 -9.51 11.98 -10.24
N PRO A 238 -10.41 12.69 -10.94
CA PRO A 238 -10.67 12.39 -12.34
C PRO A 238 -9.42 12.53 -13.20
N VAL A 239 -9.06 11.46 -13.89
CA VAL A 239 -7.92 11.37 -14.83
C VAL A 239 -8.16 12.19 -16.12
N ARG A 240 -9.18 13.06 -16.13
CA ARG A 240 -9.78 13.72 -17.29
C ARG A 240 -8.84 14.48 -18.22
N ASN A 241 -7.61 14.78 -17.82
CA ASN A 241 -6.77 15.70 -18.59
C ASN A 241 -5.56 15.06 -19.29
N ILE A 242 -5.32 13.78 -19.11
CA ILE A 242 -4.06 13.15 -19.54
C ILE A 242 -4.12 12.72 -21.00
N TYR A 243 -5.27 12.28 -21.45
CA TYR A 243 -5.47 11.70 -22.79
C TYR A 243 -5.98 12.69 -23.83
N LYS A 244 -6.03 13.99 -23.53
CA LYS A 244 -6.46 15.03 -24.49
C LYS A 244 -5.42 15.41 -25.56
N ARG A 245 -4.22 14.85 -25.50
CA ARG A 245 -3.34 14.88 -26.67
C ARG A 245 -3.65 13.68 -27.55
N ALA A 246 -4.61 13.83 -28.45
CA ALA A 246 -4.56 13.06 -29.67
C ALA A 246 -3.14 13.18 -30.24
N PRO A 247 -2.48 12.10 -30.71
CA PRO A 247 -1.23 12.23 -31.41
C PRO A 247 -1.49 13.23 -32.56
N ASP A 248 -0.70 14.31 -32.57
CA ASP A 248 -0.70 15.21 -33.72
C ASP A 248 -0.53 14.35 -34.94
N SER A 249 -1.51 14.39 -35.82
CA SER A 249 -1.61 13.76 -37.12
C SER A 249 -0.36 12.99 -37.53
N LEU A 250 -0.50 11.68 -37.72
CA LEU A 250 0.37 10.92 -38.63
C LEU A 250 0.26 11.61 -39.99
N SER A 251 1.03 12.66 -40.21
CA SER A 251 1.28 13.19 -41.55
C SER A 251 2.20 12.18 -42.22
N GLY A 252 1.57 11.19 -42.86
CA GLY A 252 2.25 10.33 -43.83
C GLY A 252 2.72 11.18 -44.98
N SER A 253 3.99 11.16 -45.24
CA SER A 253 4.55 11.41 -46.55
C SER A 253 4.99 10.12 -47.20
#